data_a6bb60b7810b7a10965b3058515fe00f
#
_entry.id   a6bb60b7810b7a10965b3058515fe00f
#
_cell.length_a   1.000
_cell.length_b   1.000
_cell.length_c   1.000
_cell.angle_alpha   90.00
_cell.angle_beta   90.00
_cell.angle_gamma   90.00
#
_symmetry.space_group_name_H-M   'P 1'
#
loop_
_entity.id
_entity.type
_entity.pdbx_description
1 polymer ?
#
loop_
_entity_poly.entity_id
_entity_poly.type
_entity_poly.pdbx_seq_one_letter_code
_entity_poly.pdbx_strand_id
1 'polypeptide(L)'
;YAIWEKMQAELDRMFKETGHQNAYFPLFVPKSMFEAEEKNAEGFAKECAIVTHYRLKNDPDKPGKLMVDPNAKLEEELIVRPTSEAIIWSTYKGWVQSYRDLPLLINQWANVVRWEMRTRLFLRTAEFLWQEGHTAHATREEAIEESEKMMHVYAEFAENFLAIPVIKGLKTETERFAGADETYCI
;
A
#
# COMPACT_ATOMS: atom_id res chain seq x y z
N TYR A 1 -8.56 10.60 14.95
CA TYR A 1 -7.39 9.71 15.06
C TYR A 1 -7.61 8.60 16.09
N ALA A 2 -8.25 8.89 17.23
CA ALA A 2 -8.47 7.89 18.31
C ALA A 2 -9.21 6.60 17.86
N ILE A 3 -10.11 6.69 16.90
CA ILE A 3 -10.76 5.51 16.30
C ILE A 3 -9.73 4.67 15.55
N TRP A 4 -8.92 5.32 14.73
CA TRP A 4 -7.83 4.66 13.98
C TRP A 4 -6.85 3.93 14.91
N GLU A 5 -6.39 4.57 15.98
CA GLU A 5 -5.47 3.95 16.93
C GLU A 5 -6.02 2.65 17.53
N LYS A 6 -7.30 2.64 17.87
CA LYS A 6 -7.96 1.45 18.43
C LYS A 6 -8.10 0.34 17.39
N MET A 7 -8.48 0.70 16.16
CA MET A 7 -8.57 -0.25 15.05
C MET A 7 -7.20 -0.84 14.74
N GLN A 8 -6.18 0.00 14.64
CA GLN A 8 -4.81 -0.41 14.38
C GLN A 8 -4.29 -1.34 15.47
N ALA A 9 -4.46 -0.99 16.73
CA ALA A 9 -3.96 -1.78 17.86
C ALA A 9 -4.53 -3.20 17.88
N GLU A 10 -5.84 -3.34 17.66
CA GLU A 10 -6.50 -4.66 17.66
C GLU A 10 -6.14 -5.47 16.44
N LEU A 11 -6.20 -4.88 15.24
CA LEU A 11 -5.89 -5.59 14.02
C LEU A 11 -4.39 -5.97 13.95
N ASP A 12 -3.49 -5.12 14.46
CA ASP A 12 -2.05 -5.44 14.57
C ASP A 12 -1.79 -6.63 15.50
N ARG A 13 -2.53 -6.72 16.63
CA ARG A 13 -2.48 -7.86 17.53
C ARG A 13 -2.87 -9.15 16.79
N MET A 14 -3.98 -9.13 16.04
CA MET A 14 -4.48 -10.27 15.28
C MET A 14 -3.46 -10.72 14.20
N PHE A 15 -2.83 -9.77 13.49
CA PHE A 15 -1.77 -10.10 12.52
C PHE A 15 -0.55 -10.75 13.16
N LYS A 16 -0.12 -10.27 14.32
CA LYS A 16 1.01 -10.87 15.04
C LYS A 16 0.72 -12.29 15.50
N GLU A 17 -0.52 -12.58 15.88
CA GLU A 17 -0.96 -13.93 16.24
C GLU A 17 -0.92 -14.90 15.06
N THR A 18 -1.03 -14.42 13.83
CA THR A 18 -0.84 -15.21 12.61
C THR A 18 0.61 -15.27 12.13
N GLY A 19 1.55 -14.71 12.87
CA GLY A 19 2.99 -14.75 12.57
C GLY A 19 3.50 -13.59 11.70
N HIS A 20 2.66 -12.63 11.35
CA HIS A 20 3.08 -11.47 10.57
C HIS A 20 4.00 -10.54 11.36
N GLN A 21 4.93 -9.94 10.66
CA GLN A 21 5.85 -8.93 11.19
C GLN A 21 5.62 -7.59 10.50
N ASN A 22 5.69 -6.51 11.29
CA ASN A 22 5.60 -5.17 10.73
C ASN A 22 6.94 -4.74 10.12
N ALA A 23 6.87 -4.14 8.95
CA ALA A 23 7.97 -3.45 8.30
C ALA A 23 7.51 -2.08 7.82
N TYR A 24 8.44 -1.21 7.46
CA TYR A 24 8.17 0.09 6.88
C TYR A 24 9.05 0.30 5.65
N PHE A 25 8.44 0.57 4.52
CA PHE A 25 9.11 0.83 3.26
C PHE A 25 9.07 2.32 2.91
N PRO A 26 10.02 2.80 2.10
CA PRO A 26 10.10 4.22 1.76
C PRO A 26 8.83 4.80 1.15
N LEU A 27 8.51 6.03 1.53
CA LEU A 27 7.38 6.80 1.00
C LEU A 27 7.58 7.16 -0.48
N PHE A 28 8.81 7.53 -0.84
CA PHE A 28 9.16 7.93 -2.19
C PHE A 28 9.64 6.74 -3.00
N VAL A 29 8.98 6.50 -4.13
CA VAL A 29 9.31 5.41 -5.05
C VAL A 29 9.89 6.02 -6.33
N PRO A 30 11.09 5.61 -6.77
CA PRO A 30 11.63 6.03 -8.06
C PRO A 30 10.66 5.73 -9.20
N LYS A 31 10.48 6.68 -10.10
CA LYS A 31 9.53 6.53 -11.22
C LYS A 31 9.83 5.30 -12.08
N SER A 32 11.11 5.03 -12.34
CA SER A 32 11.54 3.85 -13.11
C SER A 32 11.12 2.53 -12.47
N MET A 33 11.16 2.46 -11.13
CA MET A 33 10.69 1.29 -10.39
C MET A 33 9.17 1.12 -10.53
N PHE A 34 8.43 2.22 -10.47
CA PHE A 34 6.98 2.21 -10.61
C PHE A 34 6.55 1.82 -12.03
N GLU A 35 7.23 2.34 -13.06
CA GLU A 35 6.99 2.00 -14.46
C GLU A 35 7.27 0.51 -14.78
N ALA A 36 8.23 -0.10 -14.10
CA ALA A 36 8.51 -1.52 -14.26
C ALA A 36 7.34 -2.43 -13.82
N GLU A 37 6.51 -1.97 -12.90
CA GLU A 37 5.33 -2.68 -12.41
C GLU A 37 4.03 -2.27 -13.13
N GLU A 38 4.06 -1.26 -14.01
CA GLU A 38 2.88 -0.72 -14.70
C GLU A 38 2.11 -1.78 -15.50
N LYS A 39 2.81 -2.78 -16.04
CA LYS A 39 2.18 -3.90 -16.75
C LYS A 39 1.23 -4.73 -15.89
N ASN A 40 1.44 -4.70 -14.56
CA ASN A 40 0.61 -5.39 -13.58
C ASN A 40 -0.36 -4.44 -12.86
N ALA A 41 -0.20 -3.12 -13.04
CA ALA A 41 -0.91 -2.08 -12.30
C ALA A 41 -1.77 -1.16 -13.20
N GLU A 42 -2.34 -1.68 -14.28
CA GLU A 42 -3.29 -0.94 -15.12
C GLU A 42 -4.50 -0.46 -14.29
N GLY A 43 -4.37 0.66 -13.64
CA GLY A 43 -5.46 1.27 -12.87
C GLY A 43 -5.05 2.11 -11.68
N PHE A 44 -3.86 1.91 -11.12
CA PHE A 44 -3.42 2.68 -9.94
C PHE A 44 -2.57 3.91 -10.24
N ALA A 45 -1.96 3.96 -11.42
CA ALA A 45 -0.81 4.81 -11.63
C ALA A 45 -1.10 6.24 -12.09
N LYS A 46 -2.31 6.55 -12.53
CA LYS A 46 -2.52 7.82 -13.24
C LYS A 46 -2.77 9.02 -12.32
N GLU A 47 -3.12 8.79 -11.06
CA GLU A 47 -3.50 9.85 -10.11
C GLU A 47 -2.61 9.82 -8.86
N CYS A 48 -1.31 10.00 -9.04
CA CYS A 48 -0.33 10.04 -7.96
C CYS A 48 0.33 11.43 -7.82
N ALA A 49 0.84 11.71 -6.63
CA ALA A 49 1.67 12.89 -6.39
C ALA A 49 3.11 12.61 -6.85
N ILE A 50 3.68 13.53 -7.60
CA ILE A 50 5.02 13.41 -8.16
C ILE A 50 5.90 14.50 -7.58
N VAL A 51 7.08 14.12 -7.06
CA VAL A 51 8.11 15.04 -6.57
C VAL A 51 9.14 15.22 -7.67
N THR A 52 9.25 16.45 -8.15
CA THR A 52 10.12 16.83 -9.27
C THR A 52 11.33 17.65 -8.86
N HIS A 53 11.27 18.32 -7.69
CA HIS A 53 12.30 19.21 -7.18
C HIS A 53 12.49 19.02 -5.67
N TYR A 54 13.71 19.29 -5.18
CA TYR A 54 14.05 19.11 -3.78
C TYR A 54 14.23 20.40 -2.98
N ARG A 55 14.04 21.58 -3.61
CA ARG A 55 14.27 22.87 -2.95
C ARG A 55 13.34 23.97 -3.44
N LEU A 56 13.00 24.87 -2.53
CA LEU A 56 12.35 26.15 -2.80
C LEU A 56 13.38 27.27 -2.73
N LYS A 57 13.10 28.40 -3.38
CA LYS A 57 13.84 29.64 -3.28
C LYS A 57 12.87 30.83 -3.16
N ASN A 58 13.40 31.98 -2.78
CA ASN A 58 12.62 33.23 -2.80
C ASN A 58 12.21 33.58 -4.24
N ASP A 59 10.95 33.98 -4.40
CA ASP A 59 10.44 34.46 -5.68
C ASP A 59 10.98 35.91 -5.90
N PRO A 60 11.78 36.16 -6.96
CA PRO A 60 12.35 37.48 -7.21
C PRO A 60 11.29 38.51 -7.57
N ASP A 61 10.15 38.09 -8.12
CA ASP A 61 9.09 38.97 -8.58
C ASP A 61 7.99 39.20 -7.53
N LYS A 62 8.01 38.44 -6.44
CA LYS A 62 6.99 38.48 -5.38
C LYS A 62 7.63 38.45 -4.00
N PRO A 63 7.97 39.60 -3.43
CA PRO A 63 8.59 39.67 -2.09
C PRO A 63 7.80 38.89 -1.03
N GLY A 64 8.52 38.07 -0.27
CA GLY A 64 7.93 37.24 0.79
C GLY A 64 7.21 35.96 0.28
N LYS A 65 7.31 35.64 -1.00
CA LYS A 65 6.82 34.37 -1.58
C LYS A 65 7.97 33.44 -1.91
N LEU A 66 7.66 32.15 -1.89
CA LEU A 66 8.55 31.07 -2.33
C LEU A 66 8.10 30.54 -3.68
N MET A 67 9.07 30.12 -4.48
CA MET A 67 8.86 29.41 -5.73
C MET A 67 9.75 28.16 -5.76
N VAL A 68 9.39 27.21 -6.60
CA VAL A 68 10.25 26.04 -6.87
C VAL A 68 11.56 26.53 -7.51
N ASP A 69 12.70 26.08 -6.97
CA ASP A 69 13.99 26.40 -7.56
C ASP A 69 14.23 25.57 -8.82
N PRO A 70 14.29 26.19 -10.02
CA PRO A 70 14.49 25.45 -11.27
C PRO A 70 15.82 24.68 -11.32
N ASN A 71 16.81 25.08 -10.53
CA ASN A 71 18.11 24.42 -10.45
C ASN A 71 18.15 23.23 -9.49
N ALA A 72 17.01 22.96 -8.81
CA ALA A 72 16.87 21.88 -7.85
C ALA A 72 16.00 20.74 -8.39
N LYS A 73 15.92 20.58 -9.71
CA LYS A 73 15.22 19.48 -10.34
C LYS A 73 15.91 18.15 -9.99
N LEU A 74 15.12 17.14 -9.64
CA LEU A 74 15.62 15.79 -9.43
C LEU A 74 16.09 15.18 -10.77
N GLU A 75 17.15 14.39 -10.74
CA GLU A 75 17.60 13.62 -11.90
C GLU A 75 16.55 12.59 -12.32
N GLU A 76 15.91 11.96 -11.34
CA GLU A 76 14.77 11.09 -11.50
C GLU A 76 13.60 11.57 -10.64
N GLU A 77 12.41 11.62 -11.21
CA GLU A 77 11.18 11.97 -10.50
C GLU A 77 10.81 10.87 -9.51
N LEU A 78 10.27 11.27 -8.35
CA LEU A 78 9.83 10.35 -7.31
C LEU A 78 8.30 10.38 -7.23
N ILE A 79 7.71 9.23 -7.08
CA ILE A 79 6.28 9.08 -6.84
C ILE A 79 6.06 8.93 -5.34
N VAL A 80 5.14 9.72 -4.79
CA VAL A 80 4.63 9.50 -3.45
C VAL A 80 3.71 8.28 -3.52
N ARG A 81 4.06 7.20 -2.84
CA ARG A 81 3.41 5.90 -3.00
C ARG A 81 1.88 5.97 -2.96
N PRO A 82 1.18 5.56 -4.00
CA PRO A 82 -0.26 5.30 -3.96
C PRO A 82 -0.57 3.90 -3.44
N THR A 83 0.42 3.04 -3.44
CA THR A 83 0.49 1.65 -2.96
C THR A 83 1.95 1.24 -2.94
N SER A 84 2.32 0.14 -2.27
CA SER A 84 3.73 -0.21 -2.04
C SER A 84 4.22 -1.46 -2.77
N GLU A 85 3.43 -2.06 -3.67
CA GLU A 85 3.82 -3.28 -4.39
C GLU A 85 5.19 -3.13 -5.07
N ALA A 86 5.40 -2.06 -5.82
CA ALA A 86 6.62 -1.84 -6.58
C ALA A 86 7.88 -1.91 -5.71
N ILE A 87 7.89 -1.20 -4.58
CA ILE A 87 9.05 -1.15 -3.69
C ILE A 87 9.19 -2.43 -2.86
N ILE A 88 8.08 -3.00 -2.39
CA ILE A 88 8.10 -4.21 -1.57
C ILE A 88 8.57 -5.41 -2.40
N TRP A 89 8.00 -5.64 -3.57
CA TRP A 89 8.41 -6.75 -4.44
C TRP A 89 9.83 -6.62 -4.97
N SER A 90 10.27 -5.41 -5.27
CA SER A 90 11.67 -5.14 -5.60
C SER A 90 12.61 -5.52 -4.45
N THR A 91 12.21 -5.23 -3.21
CA THR A 91 12.97 -5.61 -2.01
C THR A 91 12.97 -7.12 -1.81
N TYR A 92 11.83 -7.79 -1.99
CA TYR A 92 11.73 -9.24 -1.83
C TYR A 92 12.60 -10.01 -2.82
N LYS A 93 12.76 -9.51 -4.05
CA LYS A 93 13.72 -10.08 -5.02
C LYS A 93 15.14 -10.17 -4.47
N GLY A 94 15.53 -9.23 -3.60
CA GLY A 94 16.82 -9.24 -2.92
C GLY A 94 16.85 -10.12 -1.66
N TRP A 95 15.74 -10.23 -0.95
CA TRP A 95 15.67 -10.99 0.30
C TRP A 95 15.53 -12.50 0.09
N VAL A 96 14.72 -12.90 -0.90
CA VAL A 96 14.48 -14.33 -1.18
C VAL A 96 15.61 -14.87 -2.05
N GLN A 97 16.50 -15.65 -1.45
CA GLN A 97 17.60 -16.34 -2.12
C GLN A 97 17.33 -17.84 -2.28
N SER A 98 16.44 -18.39 -1.47
CA SER A 98 16.03 -19.78 -1.54
C SER A 98 14.63 -19.98 -0.99
N TYR A 99 14.04 -21.16 -1.22
CA TYR A 99 12.75 -21.51 -0.65
C TYR A 99 12.73 -21.52 0.88
N ARG A 100 13.90 -21.59 1.53
CA ARG A 100 14.04 -21.52 3.00
C ARG A 100 13.79 -20.14 3.57
N ASP A 101 13.82 -19.12 2.75
CA ASP A 101 13.51 -17.74 3.15
C ASP A 101 12.00 -17.47 3.14
N LEU A 102 11.21 -18.46 2.75
CA LEU A 102 9.75 -18.42 2.67
C LEU A 102 9.10 -19.23 3.81
N PRO A 103 7.89 -18.84 4.25
CA PRO A 103 7.13 -17.69 3.78
C PRO A 103 7.66 -16.37 4.33
N LEU A 104 7.50 -15.28 3.56
CA LEU A 104 7.59 -13.92 4.08
C LEU A 104 6.19 -13.44 4.43
N LEU A 105 5.99 -13.07 5.68
CA LEU A 105 4.70 -12.59 6.20
C LEU A 105 4.89 -11.17 6.75
N ILE A 106 4.82 -10.18 5.87
CA ILE A 106 5.10 -8.79 6.20
C ILE A 106 3.83 -7.96 6.11
N ASN A 107 3.62 -7.14 7.11
CA ASN A 107 2.59 -6.11 7.16
C ASN A 107 3.23 -4.73 7.24
N GLN A 108 2.62 -3.75 6.60
CA GLN A 108 3.00 -2.35 6.71
C GLN A 108 1.80 -1.50 7.14
N TRP A 109 1.96 -0.79 8.24
CA TRP A 109 1.10 0.34 8.61
C TRP A 109 1.69 1.61 8.02
N ALA A 110 0.97 2.27 7.14
CA ALA A 110 1.51 3.39 6.39
C ALA A 110 0.42 4.36 5.91
N ASN A 111 0.85 5.53 5.46
CA ASN A 111 0.05 6.41 4.64
C ASN A 111 0.27 6.12 3.17
N VAL A 112 -0.71 6.45 2.36
CA VAL A 112 -0.62 6.51 0.90
C VAL A 112 -1.29 7.79 0.40
N VAL A 113 -0.89 8.23 -0.80
CA VAL A 113 -1.44 9.43 -1.43
C VAL A 113 -2.04 9.04 -2.79
N ARG A 114 -3.33 9.30 -2.95
CA ARG A 114 -4.06 9.12 -4.21
C ARG A 114 -4.85 10.38 -4.50
N TRP A 115 -4.68 10.97 -5.66
CA TRP A 115 -5.48 12.12 -6.09
C TRP A 115 -6.93 11.69 -6.35
N GLU A 116 -7.70 11.57 -5.26
CA GLU A 116 -9.12 11.19 -5.34
C GLU A 116 -9.95 12.41 -5.78
N MET A 117 -10.58 12.32 -6.94
CA MET A 117 -11.44 13.38 -7.48
C MET A 117 -12.74 13.55 -6.69
N ARG A 118 -13.17 12.52 -5.97
CA ARG A 118 -14.40 12.51 -5.16
C ARG A 118 -14.07 12.16 -3.72
N THR A 119 -13.49 13.11 -3.02
CA THR A 119 -13.16 12.95 -1.61
C THR A 119 -14.41 12.80 -0.75
N ARG A 120 -14.30 11.99 0.30
CA ARG A 120 -15.30 11.88 1.37
C ARG A 120 -14.59 12.03 2.70
N LEU A 121 -15.13 12.90 3.53
CA LEU A 121 -14.59 13.13 4.87
C LEU A 121 -14.39 11.79 5.60
N PHE A 122 -13.23 11.60 6.19
CA PHE A 122 -12.79 10.41 6.94
C PHE A 122 -12.59 9.15 6.09
N LEU A 123 -13.38 8.88 5.07
CA LEU A 123 -13.35 7.63 4.31
C LEU A 123 -12.49 7.69 3.04
N ARG A 124 -12.47 8.84 2.36
CA ARG A 124 -11.74 9.05 1.11
C ARG A 124 -11.10 10.43 1.08
N THR A 125 -9.93 10.53 1.64
CA THR A 125 -9.07 11.72 1.58
C THR A 125 -7.93 11.49 0.59
N ALA A 126 -7.30 12.55 0.10
CA ALA A 126 -6.17 12.43 -0.83
C ALA A 126 -4.98 11.70 -0.19
N GLU A 127 -4.78 11.88 1.11
CA GLU A 127 -3.90 11.06 1.94
C GLU A 127 -4.74 10.30 2.96
N PHE A 128 -4.46 9.02 3.12
CA PHE A 128 -5.11 8.20 4.15
C PHE A 128 -4.14 7.19 4.75
N LEU A 129 -4.46 6.77 5.97
CA LEU A 129 -3.75 5.72 6.68
C LEU A 129 -4.41 4.39 6.35
N TRP A 130 -3.62 3.38 6.15
CA TRP A 130 -4.07 2.04 5.89
C TRP A 130 -3.12 0.98 6.42
N GLN A 131 -3.47 -0.24 6.20
CA GLN A 131 -2.62 -1.40 6.35
C GLN A 131 -2.53 -2.11 4.99
N GLU A 132 -1.37 -2.59 4.68
CA GLU A 132 -1.12 -3.47 3.54
C GLU A 132 -0.23 -4.64 3.96
N GLY A 133 -0.73 -5.85 3.78
CA GLY A 133 0.04 -7.07 3.99
C GLY A 133 0.58 -7.58 2.65
N HIS A 134 1.86 -7.89 2.60
CA HIS A 134 2.52 -8.46 1.45
C HIS A 134 3.21 -9.74 1.86
N THR A 135 2.75 -10.87 1.35
CA THR A 135 3.27 -12.18 1.70
C THR A 135 3.83 -12.88 0.48
N ALA A 136 4.86 -13.69 0.67
CA ALA A 136 5.43 -14.52 -0.37
C ALA A 136 5.55 -15.96 0.13
N HIS A 137 5.18 -16.91 -0.71
CA HIS A 137 5.07 -18.33 -0.38
C HIS A 137 5.82 -19.18 -1.39
N ALA A 138 6.15 -20.41 -0.99
CA ALA A 138 6.86 -21.34 -1.87
C ALA A 138 5.93 -21.98 -2.89
N THR A 139 4.65 -22.13 -2.57
CA THR A 139 3.66 -22.77 -3.45
C THR A 139 2.39 -21.93 -3.56
N ARG A 140 1.60 -22.20 -4.60
CA ARG A 140 0.29 -21.59 -4.80
C ARG A 140 -0.68 -21.94 -3.67
N GLU A 141 -0.64 -23.17 -3.23
CA GLU A 141 -1.51 -23.69 -2.17
C GLU A 141 -1.28 -22.95 -0.85
N GLU A 142 -0.02 -22.70 -0.48
CA GLU A 142 0.33 -21.91 0.70
C GLU A 142 -0.18 -20.46 0.58
N ALA A 143 -0.09 -19.85 -0.61
CA ALA A 143 -0.60 -18.50 -0.84
C ALA A 143 -2.13 -18.42 -0.73
N ILE A 144 -2.85 -19.45 -1.20
CA ILE A 144 -4.30 -19.54 -1.06
C ILE A 144 -4.68 -19.69 0.42
N GLU A 145 -4.03 -20.61 1.13
CA GLU A 145 -4.28 -20.82 2.56
C GLU A 145 -4.09 -19.53 3.36
N GLU A 146 -3.02 -18.77 3.06
CA GLU A 146 -2.78 -17.49 3.69
C GLU A 146 -3.86 -16.47 3.36
N SER A 147 -4.28 -16.38 2.10
CA SER A 147 -5.35 -15.47 1.67
C SER A 147 -6.68 -15.77 2.35
N GLU A 148 -7.05 -17.03 2.47
CA GLU A 148 -8.24 -17.48 3.20
C GLU A 148 -8.15 -17.17 4.69
N LYS A 149 -7.00 -17.45 5.31
CA LYS A 149 -6.74 -17.13 6.71
C LYS A 149 -6.92 -15.63 6.97
N MET A 150 -6.34 -14.78 6.13
CA MET A 150 -6.44 -13.34 6.30
C MET A 150 -7.86 -12.82 6.05
N MET A 151 -8.59 -13.38 5.10
CA MET A 151 -10.02 -13.09 4.93
C MET A 151 -10.80 -13.37 6.22
N HIS A 152 -10.53 -14.47 6.92
CA HIS A 152 -11.17 -14.77 8.20
C HIS A 152 -10.76 -13.80 9.30
N VAL A 153 -9.49 -13.40 9.39
CA VAL A 153 -9.01 -12.38 10.33
C VAL A 153 -9.74 -11.05 10.13
N TYR A 154 -9.86 -10.58 8.89
CA TYR A 154 -10.60 -9.35 8.60
C TYR A 154 -12.09 -9.46 8.92
N ALA A 155 -12.70 -10.60 8.62
CA ALA A 155 -14.11 -10.83 8.95
C ALA A 155 -14.33 -10.83 10.47
N GLU A 156 -13.49 -11.52 11.23
CA GLU A 156 -13.55 -11.53 12.70
C GLU A 156 -13.38 -10.11 13.28
N PHE A 157 -12.43 -9.35 12.78
CA PHE A 157 -12.22 -7.97 13.17
C PHE A 157 -13.46 -7.10 12.88
N ALA A 158 -14.04 -7.21 11.68
CA ALA A 158 -15.21 -6.46 11.29
C ALA A 158 -16.42 -6.79 12.20
N GLU A 159 -16.69 -8.07 12.40
CA GLU A 159 -17.87 -8.54 13.15
C GLU A 159 -17.73 -8.32 14.65
N ASN A 160 -16.60 -8.72 15.23
CA ASN A 160 -16.44 -8.76 16.68
C ASN A 160 -15.93 -7.44 17.28
N PHE A 161 -15.15 -6.67 16.53
CA PHE A 161 -14.58 -5.42 17.01
C PHE A 161 -15.31 -4.18 16.48
N LEU A 162 -15.69 -4.17 15.21
CA LEU A 162 -16.39 -3.05 14.59
C LEU A 162 -17.93 -3.20 14.60
N ALA A 163 -18.46 -4.38 14.94
CA ALA A 163 -19.88 -4.71 14.88
C ALA A 163 -20.48 -4.52 13.47
N ILE A 164 -19.69 -4.82 12.43
CA ILE A 164 -20.10 -4.74 11.03
C ILE A 164 -20.27 -6.17 10.50
N PRO A 165 -21.49 -6.62 10.20
CA PRO A 165 -21.69 -7.94 9.60
C PRO A 165 -21.12 -7.97 8.18
N VAL A 166 -20.45 -9.05 7.83
CA VAL A 166 -19.80 -9.22 6.53
C VAL A 166 -20.13 -10.55 5.88
N ILE A 167 -20.02 -10.61 4.55
CA ILE A 167 -20.15 -11.82 3.77
C ILE A 167 -18.82 -12.10 3.09
N LYS A 168 -18.21 -13.22 3.44
CA LYS A 168 -16.95 -13.67 2.84
C LYS A 168 -17.18 -14.29 1.47
N GLY A 169 -16.32 -13.98 0.51
CA GLY A 169 -16.39 -14.56 -0.82
C GLY A 169 -15.23 -14.25 -1.74
N LEU A 170 -15.32 -14.77 -2.94
CA LEU A 170 -14.42 -14.46 -4.05
C LEU A 170 -15.09 -13.43 -4.97
N LYS A 171 -14.32 -12.48 -5.43
CA LYS A 171 -14.79 -11.55 -6.47
C LYS A 171 -14.95 -12.27 -7.80
N THR A 172 -15.94 -11.85 -8.57
CA THR A 172 -16.11 -12.30 -9.96
C THR A 172 -14.90 -11.86 -10.80
N GLU A 173 -14.71 -12.49 -11.94
CA GLU A 173 -13.62 -12.17 -12.85
C GLU A 173 -13.59 -10.68 -13.25
N THR A 174 -14.74 -10.07 -13.45
CA THR A 174 -14.88 -8.66 -13.83
C THR A 174 -14.56 -7.67 -12.70
N GLU A 175 -14.68 -8.10 -11.44
CA GLU A 175 -14.41 -7.29 -10.24
C GLU A 175 -13.06 -7.64 -9.59
N ARG A 176 -12.36 -8.60 -10.17
CA ARG A 176 -11.07 -9.05 -9.68
C ARG A 176 -10.01 -7.95 -9.82
N PHE A 177 -9.09 -7.89 -8.88
CA PHE A 177 -7.96 -6.99 -8.98
C PHE A 177 -7.12 -7.29 -10.23
N ALA A 178 -6.70 -6.26 -10.95
CA ALA A 178 -5.90 -6.43 -12.16
C ALA A 178 -4.61 -7.21 -11.86
N GLY A 179 -4.37 -8.30 -12.61
CA GLY A 179 -3.21 -9.18 -12.42
C GLY A 179 -3.36 -10.23 -11.32
N ALA A 180 -4.47 -10.26 -10.57
CA ALA A 180 -4.72 -11.29 -9.57
C ALA A 180 -5.34 -12.54 -10.20
N ASP A 181 -4.90 -13.72 -9.78
CA ASP A 181 -5.56 -14.99 -10.11
C ASP A 181 -6.89 -15.12 -9.40
N GLU A 182 -6.93 -14.75 -8.13
CA GLU A 182 -8.11 -14.73 -7.27
C GLU A 182 -8.13 -13.48 -6.39
N THR A 183 -9.30 -13.02 -6.00
CA THR A 183 -9.46 -11.91 -5.06
C THR A 183 -10.50 -12.27 -4.00
N TYR A 184 -10.03 -12.47 -2.78
CA TYR A 184 -10.85 -12.71 -1.60
C TYR A 184 -11.35 -11.40 -1.04
N CYS A 185 -12.56 -11.36 -0.51
CA CYS A 185 -13.17 -10.16 0.07
C CYS A 185 -14.14 -10.48 1.21
N ILE A 186 -14.41 -9.50 2.02
CA ILE A 186 -15.43 -9.48 3.06
C ILE A 186 -16.43 -8.38 2.80
#